data_512ace88a73f29b8c1f3a12a2a584e9c
#
_entry.id   512ace88a73f29b8c1f3a12a2a584e9c
#
_cell.length_a   1.000
_cell.length_b   1.000
_cell.length_c   1.000
_cell.angle_alpha   90.00
_cell.angle_beta   90.00
_cell.angle_gamma   90.00
#
_symmetry.space_group_name_H-M   'P 1'
#
loop_
_entity.id
_entity.type
_entity.pdbx_description
1 polymer ?
#
loop_
_entity_poly.entity_id
_entity_poly.type
_entity_poly.pdbx_seq_one_letter_code
_entity_poly.pdbx_strand_id
1 'polypeptide(L)'
;MEEKKSVNFTIVPNDDPEVPRVYSNFCSIQNSPFDFTLTFCEMHPIGEREIQEAQSTHLVRAPVKARMVVPVQMIPGLIAALQENYRLYQESFGAPKGPLH
;
A
#
# COMPACT_ATOMS: atom_id res chain seq x y z
N MET A 1 -20.26 -11.48 -39.46
CA MET A 1 -19.76 -10.82 -38.28
C MET A 1 -19.28 -11.89 -37.29
N GLU A 2 -18.00 -11.83 -36.92
CA GLU A 2 -17.47 -12.80 -36.01
C GLU A 2 -17.92 -12.52 -34.60
N GLU A 3 -18.45 -13.53 -33.94
CA GLU A 3 -18.74 -13.43 -32.54
C GLU A 3 -17.44 -13.51 -31.74
N LYS A 4 -17.23 -12.51 -30.91
CA LYS A 4 -16.14 -12.59 -29.94
C LYS A 4 -16.51 -13.63 -28.89
N LYS A 5 -15.76 -14.70 -28.85
CA LYS A 5 -15.88 -15.64 -27.74
C LYS A 5 -15.37 -14.96 -26.50
N SER A 6 -16.24 -14.79 -25.50
CA SER A 6 -15.78 -14.32 -24.22
C SER A 6 -15.04 -15.45 -23.50
N VAL A 7 -13.81 -15.20 -23.14
CA VAL A 7 -13.03 -16.13 -22.35
C VAL A 7 -12.90 -15.53 -20.95
N ASN A 8 -13.41 -16.25 -19.98
CA ASN A 8 -13.34 -15.82 -18.59
C ASN A 8 -12.05 -16.33 -17.96
N PHE A 9 -11.26 -15.40 -17.45
CA PHE A 9 -10.04 -15.74 -16.73
C PHE A 9 -10.17 -15.32 -15.27
N THR A 10 -9.69 -16.15 -14.39
CA THR A 10 -9.45 -15.76 -13.02
C THR A 10 -7.94 -15.63 -12.83
N ILE A 11 -7.50 -14.45 -12.40
CA ILE A 11 -6.10 -14.21 -12.14
C ILE A 11 -5.80 -14.63 -10.71
N VAL A 12 -4.89 -15.59 -10.58
CA VAL A 12 -4.47 -16.09 -9.27
C VAL A 12 -2.98 -15.83 -9.13
N PRO A 13 -2.55 -15.24 -8.00
CA PRO A 13 -1.12 -15.07 -7.78
C PRO A 13 -0.41 -16.42 -7.79
N ASN A 14 0.66 -16.49 -8.55
CA ASN A 14 1.53 -17.66 -8.56
C ASN A 14 2.54 -17.49 -7.44
N ASP A 15 2.31 -18.15 -6.32
CA ASP A 15 3.09 -17.97 -5.12
C ASP A 15 4.53 -18.45 -5.31
N ASP A 16 5.47 -17.60 -4.91
CA ASP A 16 6.89 -17.90 -4.92
C ASP A 16 7.46 -17.54 -3.55
N PRO A 17 7.88 -18.55 -2.76
CA PRO A 17 8.41 -18.29 -1.42
C PRO A 17 9.70 -17.47 -1.41
N GLU A 18 10.37 -17.34 -2.57
CA GLU A 18 11.57 -16.50 -2.69
C GLU A 18 11.23 -15.01 -2.71
N VAL A 19 9.99 -14.64 -3.00
CA VAL A 19 9.57 -13.24 -2.96
C VAL A 19 9.38 -12.81 -1.51
N PRO A 20 10.15 -11.82 -1.04
CA PRO A 20 10.08 -11.43 0.37
C PRO A 20 8.78 -10.71 0.70
N ARG A 21 8.32 -10.94 1.91
CA ARG A 21 7.24 -10.13 2.49
C ARG A 21 7.88 -8.88 3.10
N VAL A 22 7.39 -7.71 2.70
CA VAL A 22 7.93 -6.44 3.17
C VAL A 22 6.90 -5.79 4.09
N TYR A 23 7.33 -5.49 5.32
CA TYR A 23 6.50 -4.74 6.26
C TYR A 23 6.60 -3.25 5.97
N SER A 24 5.46 -2.57 6.02
CA SER A 24 5.38 -1.12 5.88
C SER A 24 4.23 -0.61 6.74
N ASN A 25 4.44 0.52 7.38
CA ASN A 25 3.41 1.18 8.17
C ASN A 25 3.14 2.62 7.71
N PHE A 26 3.75 3.02 6.61
CA PHE A 26 3.51 4.32 5.99
C PHE A 26 3.65 4.20 4.48
N CYS A 27 2.76 4.85 3.76
CA CYS A 27 2.83 4.86 2.30
C CYS A 27 2.63 6.27 1.78
N SER A 28 3.59 6.73 0.99
CA SER A 28 3.50 7.98 0.25
C SER A 28 3.12 7.68 -1.19
N ILE A 29 2.21 8.45 -1.75
CA ILE A 29 1.69 8.21 -3.09
C ILE A 29 1.91 9.44 -3.95
N GLN A 30 2.51 9.24 -5.12
CA GLN A 30 2.67 10.26 -6.13
C GLN A 30 2.14 9.73 -7.46
N ASN A 31 1.72 10.63 -8.33
CA ASN A 31 1.22 10.19 -9.63
C ASN A 31 1.71 11.09 -10.75
N SER A 32 1.84 10.47 -11.92
CA SER A 32 1.94 11.14 -13.21
C SER A 32 0.62 10.94 -13.96
N PRO A 33 0.49 11.48 -15.19
CA PRO A 33 -0.69 11.16 -15.99
C PRO A 33 -0.84 9.69 -16.36
N PHE A 34 0.22 8.88 -16.20
CA PHE A 34 0.26 7.51 -16.70
C PHE A 34 0.31 6.47 -15.59
N ASP A 35 0.87 6.81 -14.43
CA ASP A 35 1.11 5.83 -13.39
C ASP A 35 1.09 6.45 -12.00
N PHE A 36 0.96 5.57 -11.01
CA PHE A 36 1.10 5.92 -9.60
C PHE A 36 2.34 5.24 -9.05
N THR A 37 3.08 5.97 -8.21
CA THR A 37 4.19 5.40 -7.45
C THR A 37 3.79 5.35 -5.99
N LEU A 38 3.75 4.12 -5.45
CA LEU A 38 3.50 3.90 -4.03
C LEU A 38 4.84 3.63 -3.36
N THR A 39 5.21 4.51 -2.44
CA THR A 39 6.47 4.40 -1.71
C THR A 39 6.15 3.93 -0.29
N PHE A 40 6.50 2.69 0.00
CA PHE A 40 6.22 2.06 1.28
C PHE A 40 7.42 2.23 2.19
N CYS A 41 7.16 2.77 3.38
CA CYS A 41 8.18 3.09 4.36
C CYS A 41 7.89 2.41 5.69
N GLU A 42 8.90 2.29 6.51
CA GLU A 42 8.72 1.80 7.86
C GLU A 42 9.15 2.89 8.84
N MET A 43 8.16 3.43 9.56
CA MET A 43 8.43 4.37 10.64
C MET A 43 8.82 3.59 11.89
N HIS A 44 9.96 3.97 12.46
CA HIS A 44 10.41 3.43 13.75
C HIS A 44 10.07 4.41 14.86
N PRO A 45 10.00 3.96 16.11
CA PRO A 45 9.88 4.88 17.23
C PRO A 45 11.02 5.88 17.20
N ILE A 46 10.70 7.17 17.36
CA ILE A 46 11.70 8.23 17.30
C ILE A 46 12.23 8.52 18.70
N GLY A 47 13.57 8.69 18.78
CA GLY A 47 14.26 9.07 20.00
C GLY A 47 14.22 10.57 20.25
N GLU A 48 14.73 10.98 21.41
CA GLU A 48 14.71 12.40 21.80
C GLU A 48 15.41 13.31 20.81
N ARG A 49 16.56 12.86 20.27
CA ARG A 49 17.33 13.63 19.31
C ARG A 49 16.52 13.90 18.04
N GLU A 50 15.84 12.87 17.56
CA GLU A 50 15.02 12.95 16.36
C GLU A 50 13.80 13.82 16.59
N ILE A 51 13.22 13.78 17.80
CA ILE A 51 12.11 14.66 18.18
C ILE A 51 12.57 16.11 18.17
N GLN A 52 13.74 16.40 18.71
CA GLN A 52 14.29 17.77 18.72
C GLN A 52 14.54 18.27 17.29
N GLU A 53 15.08 17.43 16.42
CA GLU A 53 15.28 17.77 15.02
C GLU A 53 13.94 18.02 14.32
N ALA A 54 12.94 17.20 14.61
CA ALA A 54 11.59 17.34 14.04
C ALA A 54 10.91 18.62 14.49
N GLN A 55 11.14 19.07 15.73
CA GLN A 55 10.61 20.35 16.21
C GLN A 55 11.17 21.52 15.44
N SER A 56 12.40 21.42 14.99
CA SER A 56 13.08 22.47 14.22
C SER A 56 12.72 22.41 12.73
N THR A 57 12.69 21.23 12.14
CA THR A 57 12.49 21.05 10.70
C THR A 57 11.07 20.68 10.34
N HIS A 58 10.27 20.21 11.29
CA HIS A 58 8.93 19.62 11.09
C HIS A 58 8.95 18.41 10.17
N LEU A 59 10.09 17.71 10.10
CA LEU A 59 10.27 16.56 9.24
C LEU A 59 10.71 15.35 10.05
N VAL A 60 10.08 14.22 9.80
CA VAL A 60 10.52 12.91 10.28
C VAL A 60 10.74 12.04 9.04
N ARG A 61 11.92 11.44 8.93
CA ARG A 61 12.25 10.61 7.79
C ARG A 61 12.01 9.15 8.14
N ALA A 62 11.28 8.48 7.26
CA ALA A 62 11.01 7.05 7.38
C ALA A 62 11.77 6.31 6.28
N PRO A 63 12.54 5.27 6.62
CA PRO A 63 13.24 4.49 5.61
C PRO A 63 12.29 3.89 4.59
N VAL A 64 12.65 4.01 3.32
CA VAL A 64 11.89 3.41 2.22
C VAL A 64 12.21 1.92 2.18
N LYS A 65 11.16 1.09 2.15
CA LYS A 65 11.30 -0.36 2.10
C LYS A 65 11.01 -0.92 0.71
N ALA A 66 10.10 -0.30 -0.01
CA ALA A 66 9.74 -0.74 -1.35
C ALA A 66 9.06 0.40 -2.11
N ARG A 67 9.23 0.40 -3.42
CA ARG A 67 8.47 1.26 -4.33
C ARG A 67 7.76 0.38 -5.33
N MET A 68 6.49 0.70 -5.56
CA MET A 68 5.68 0.00 -6.54
C MET A 68 5.12 1.02 -7.52
N VAL A 69 5.39 0.80 -8.80
CA VAL A 69 4.82 1.63 -9.86
C VAL A 69 3.68 0.85 -10.51
N VAL A 70 2.50 1.44 -10.53
CA VAL A 70 1.31 0.79 -11.08
C VAL A 70 0.64 1.71 -12.09
N PRO A 71 0.08 1.15 -13.17
CA PRO A 71 -0.64 1.97 -14.14
C PRO A 71 -1.92 2.57 -13.54
N VAL A 72 -2.32 3.72 -14.05
CA VAL A 72 -3.53 4.41 -13.57
C VAL A 72 -4.74 3.47 -13.62
N GLN A 73 -4.83 2.62 -14.63
CA GLN A 73 -5.95 1.72 -14.83
C GLN A 73 -6.12 0.71 -13.69
N MET A 74 -5.07 0.42 -12.94
CA MET A 74 -5.13 -0.49 -11.80
C MET A 74 -5.72 0.18 -10.56
N ILE A 75 -5.67 1.50 -10.46
CA ILE A 75 -5.98 2.21 -9.21
C ILE A 75 -7.44 2.04 -8.77
N PRO A 76 -8.46 2.20 -9.63
CA PRO A 76 -9.84 2.02 -9.17
C PRO A 76 -10.09 0.63 -8.59
N GLY A 77 -9.56 -0.41 -9.22
CA GLY A 77 -9.69 -1.78 -8.72
C GLY A 77 -8.97 -1.99 -7.40
N LEU A 78 -7.79 -1.40 -7.24
CA LEU A 78 -7.04 -1.47 -5.99
C LEU A 78 -7.81 -0.81 -4.84
N ILE A 79 -8.37 0.38 -5.09
CA ILE A 79 -9.18 1.07 -4.08
C ILE A 79 -10.37 0.20 -3.68
N ALA A 80 -11.09 -0.34 -4.65
CA ALA A 80 -12.27 -1.18 -4.39
C ALA A 80 -11.89 -2.44 -3.61
N ALA A 81 -10.77 -3.07 -3.96
CA ALA A 81 -10.31 -4.28 -3.27
C ALA A 81 -9.92 -3.97 -1.81
N LEU A 82 -9.24 -2.84 -1.58
CA LEU A 82 -8.88 -2.42 -0.23
C LEU A 82 -10.13 -2.12 0.61
N GLN A 83 -11.09 -1.40 0.04
CA GLN A 83 -12.34 -1.09 0.73
C GLN A 83 -13.11 -2.35 1.10
N GLU A 84 -13.24 -3.29 0.18
CA GLU A 84 -13.94 -4.55 0.44
C GLU A 84 -13.26 -5.38 1.51
N ASN A 85 -11.94 -5.51 1.44
CA ASN A 85 -11.20 -6.28 2.44
C ASN A 85 -11.25 -5.61 3.81
N TYR A 86 -11.22 -4.28 3.86
CA TYR A 86 -11.34 -3.56 5.11
C TYR A 86 -12.73 -3.75 5.73
N ARG A 87 -13.77 -3.75 4.90
CA ARG A 87 -15.13 -4.05 5.34
C ARG A 87 -15.22 -5.44 5.97
N LEU A 88 -14.65 -6.45 5.30
CA LEU A 88 -14.62 -7.81 5.82
C LEU A 88 -13.84 -7.91 7.12
N TYR A 89 -12.75 -7.16 7.23
CA TYR A 89 -11.98 -7.09 8.47
C TYR A 89 -12.85 -6.56 9.61
N GLN A 90 -13.57 -5.47 9.38
CA GLN A 90 -14.42 -4.87 10.40
C GLN A 90 -15.56 -5.80 10.84
N GLU A 91 -16.14 -6.55 9.91
CA GLU A 91 -17.16 -7.55 10.25
C GLU A 91 -16.62 -8.67 11.12
N SER A 92 -15.39 -9.11 10.86
CA SER A 92 -14.77 -10.23 11.58
C SER A 92 -14.16 -9.82 12.91
N PHE A 93 -13.56 -8.63 12.99
CA PHE A 93 -12.72 -8.22 14.11
C PHE A 93 -13.13 -6.90 14.75
N GLY A 94 -14.10 -6.19 14.18
CA GLY A 94 -14.49 -4.85 14.63
C GLY A 94 -13.51 -3.79 14.16
N ALA A 95 -13.51 -2.65 14.84
CA ALA A 95 -12.60 -1.55 14.49
C ALA A 95 -11.14 -1.95 14.78
N PRO A 96 -10.17 -1.37 14.02
CA PRO A 96 -8.76 -1.63 14.28
C PRO A 96 -8.40 -1.31 15.73
N LYS A 97 -7.62 -2.20 16.34
CA LYS A 97 -7.19 -2.05 17.75
C LYS A 97 -5.81 -1.44 17.79
N GLY A 98 -5.66 -0.49 18.70
CA GLY A 98 -4.39 0.17 18.94
C GLY A 98 -4.12 1.33 18.00
N PRO A 99 -3.12 2.15 18.33
CA PRO A 99 -2.75 3.28 17.47
C PRO A 99 -2.05 2.83 16.21
N LEU A 100 -2.23 3.59 15.15
CA LEU A 100 -1.43 3.46 13.96
C LEU A 100 -0.04 4.02 14.22
N HIS A 101 0.96 3.30 13.83
CA HIS A 101 2.34 3.72 13.97
C HIS A 101 2.84 4.38 12.72
#